data_4bd98efd0801cbc7f90085c2d29da824
#
_entry.id   4bd98efd0801cbc7f90085c2d29da824
#
_cell.length_a   1.000
_cell.length_b   1.000
_cell.length_c   1.000
_cell.angle_alpha   90.00
_cell.angle_beta   90.00
_cell.angle_gamma   90.00
#
_symmetry.space_group_name_H-M   'P 1'
#
loop_
_entity.id
_entity.type
_entity.pdbx_description
1 polymer ?
#
loop_
_entity_poly.entity_id
_entity_poly.type
_entity_poly.pdbx_seq_one_letter_code
_entity_poly.pdbx_strand_id
1 'polypeptide(L)'
;FITGFTFHVISIFESVSYTKTQAIAVFLPMSVIAVLVSTVANILSDYFQHKFYLYTMLVSGLLAAFGLLTLDTKIGVYCLITGLGVYNGLFGVVNAVTWPRYFGRKFLGEITGKIMSFLVIASAIAPSLFSYCFTTFGSYSYIGYLLLTFLVFLIIGSFNVKKPSL
;
A
#
# COMPACT_ATOMS: atom_id res chain seq x y z
N PHE A 1 -5.90 -2.58 0.30
CA PHE A 1 -6.03 -1.64 -0.82
C PHE A 1 -5.58 -2.26 -2.13
N ILE A 2 -4.32 -2.76 -2.24
CA ILE A 2 -3.75 -3.29 -3.50
C ILE A 2 -4.65 -4.35 -4.13
N THR A 3 -5.13 -5.31 -3.37
CA THR A 3 -6.03 -6.36 -3.86
C THR A 3 -7.30 -5.76 -4.47
N GLY A 4 -7.98 -4.86 -3.76
CA GLY A 4 -9.16 -4.17 -4.28
C GLY A 4 -8.86 -3.35 -5.54
N PHE A 5 -7.75 -2.62 -5.56
CA PHE A 5 -7.29 -1.89 -6.73
C PHE A 5 -7.05 -2.82 -7.94
N THR A 6 -6.34 -3.94 -7.74
CA THR A 6 -6.05 -4.89 -8.82
C THR A 6 -7.32 -5.46 -9.46
N PHE A 7 -8.31 -5.84 -8.64
CA PHE A 7 -9.58 -6.36 -9.14
C PHE A 7 -10.43 -5.31 -9.88
N HIS A 8 -10.32 -4.03 -9.48
CA HIS A 8 -11.14 -2.96 -10.02
C HIS A 8 -10.39 -2.00 -10.94
N VAL A 9 -9.10 -2.25 -11.26
CA VAL A 9 -8.26 -1.32 -12.02
C VAL A 9 -8.91 -0.85 -13.32
N ILE A 10 -9.49 -1.77 -14.09
CA ILE A 10 -10.16 -1.43 -15.35
C ILE A 10 -11.33 -0.48 -15.08
N SER A 11 -12.22 -0.83 -14.17
CA SER A 11 -13.40 -0.01 -13.83
C SER A 11 -13.02 1.35 -13.25
N ILE A 12 -11.95 1.41 -12.42
CA ILE A 12 -11.41 2.67 -11.88
C ILE A 12 -10.95 3.58 -13.00
N PHE A 13 -10.18 3.08 -13.96
CA PHE A 13 -9.66 3.87 -15.06
C PHE A 13 -10.73 4.22 -16.10
N GLU A 14 -11.65 3.32 -16.40
CA GLU A 14 -12.79 3.59 -17.29
C GLU A 14 -13.71 4.69 -16.71
N SER A 15 -13.87 4.76 -15.38
CA SER A 15 -14.69 5.80 -14.73
C SER A 15 -14.16 7.22 -14.96
N VAL A 16 -12.89 7.36 -15.37
CA VAL A 16 -12.24 8.64 -15.71
C VAL A 16 -11.76 8.69 -17.17
N SER A 17 -12.44 7.95 -18.04
CA SER A 17 -12.28 7.97 -19.52
C SER A 17 -10.96 7.42 -20.06
N TYR A 18 -10.23 6.61 -19.31
CA TYR A 18 -9.09 5.84 -19.81
C TYR A 18 -9.55 4.52 -20.44
N THR A 19 -8.74 3.99 -21.36
CA THR A 19 -9.01 2.68 -21.99
C THR A 19 -8.55 1.51 -21.09
N LYS A 20 -9.12 0.32 -21.31
CA LYS A 20 -8.69 -0.94 -20.65
C LYS A 20 -7.20 -1.19 -20.79
N THR A 21 -6.64 -0.92 -21.96
CA THR A 21 -5.20 -1.10 -22.23
C THR A 21 -4.36 -0.17 -21.37
N GLN A 22 -4.77 1.08 -21.21
CA GLN A 22 -4.10 2.04 -20.33
C GLN A 22 -4.19 1.64 -18.85
N ALA A 23 -5.35 1.15 -18.42
CA ALA A 23 -5.56 0.65 -17.07
C ALA A 23 -4.61 -0.51 -16.74
N ILE A 24 -4.46 -1.48 -17.63
CA ILE A 24 -3.58 -2.64 -17.43
C ILE A 24 -2.10 -2.23 -17.55
N ALA A 25 -1.78 -1.27 -18.42
CA ALA A 25 -0.41 -0.82 -18.64
C ALA A 25 0.25 -0.21 -17.40
N VAL A 26 -0.52 0.25 -16.40
CA VAL A 26 0.04 0.82 -15.15
C VAL A 26 0.79 -0.22 -14.31
N PHE A 27 0.47 -1.50 -14.43
CA PHE A 27 1.13 -2.55 -13.66
C PHE A 27 2.60 -2.72 -14.00
N LEU A 28 2.98 -2.51 -15.26
CA LEU A 28 4.38 -2.67 -15.69
C LEU A 28 5.30 -1.65 -14.99
N PRO A 29 5.10 -0.33 -15.11
CA PRO A 29 5.95 0.64 -14.41
C PRO A 29 5.84 0.51 -12.88
N MET A 30 4.67 0.18 -12.33
CA MET A 30 4.49 -0.07 -10.91
C MET A 30 5.35 -1.24 -10.41
N SER A 31 5.41 -2.34 -11.17
CA SER A 31 6.22 -3.51 -10.84
C SER A 31 7.73 -3.22 -10.94
N VAL A 32 8.15 -2.46 -11.96
CA VAL A 32 9.56 -2.05 -12.10
C VAL A 32 9.99 -1.21 -10.88
N ILE A 33 9.18 -0.23 -10.49
CA ILE A 33 9.45 0.59 -9.30
C ILE A 33 9.51 -0.31 -8.05
N ALA A 34 8.56 -1.22 -7.87
CA ALA A 34 8.52 -2.10 -6.72
C ALA A 34 9.77 -2.99 -6.62
N VAL A 35 10.24 -3.56 -7.73
CA VAL A 35 11.47 -4.38 -7.76
C VAL A 35 12.70 -3.54 -7.43
N LEU A 36 12.84 -2.36 -8.04
CA LEU A 36 13.97 -1.47 -7.77
C LEU A 36 13.99 -1.05 -6.29
N VAL A 37 12.86 -0.59 -5.77
CA VAL A 37 12.73 -0.15 -4.38
C VAL A 37 13.00 -1.30 -3.41
N SER A 38 12.44 -2.48 -3.64
CA SER A 38 12.67 -3.65 -2.77
C SER A 38 14.12 -4.09 -2.77
N THR A 39 14.78 -4.09 -3.94
CA THR A 39 16.20 -4.43 -4.06
C THR A 39 17.07 -3.46 -3.27
N VAL A 40 16.89 -2.16 -3.51
CA VAL A 40 17.66 -1.11 -2.80
C VAL A 40 17.38 -1.15 -1.30
N ALA A 41 16.11 -1.27 -0.91
CA ALA A 41 15.73 -1.31 0.49
C ALA A 41 16.27 -2.54 1.22
N ASN A 42 16.31 -3.71 0.58
CA ASN A 42 16.92 -4.92 1.15
C ASN A 42 18.43 -4.75 1.37
N ILE A 43 19.15 -4.18 0.40
CA ILE A 43 20.60 -3.91 0.53
C ILE A 43 20.86 -2.92 1.67
N LEU A 44 20.01 -1.90 1.80
CA LEU A 44 20.18 -0.83 2.79
C LEU A 44 19.52 -1.14 4.14
N SER A 45 18.86 -2.28 4.29
CA SER A 45 18.09 -2.61 5.50
C SER A 45 18.92 -2.69 6.78
N ASP A 46 20.21 -3.00 6.65
CA ASP A 46 21.14 -3.06 7.79
C ASP A 46 21.65 -1.70 8.21
N TYR A 47 21.64 -0.71 7.31
CA TYR A 47 22.18 0.63 7.54
C TYR A 47 21.12 1.61 8.06
N PHE A 48 19.87 1.47 7.63
CA PHE A 48 18.80 2.40 8.00
C PHE A 48 17.90 1.84 9.10
N GLN A 49 17.35 2.75 9.90
CA GLN A 49 16.36 2.37 10.92
C GLN A 49 15.07 1.90 10.24
N HIS A 50 14.48 0.81 10.75
CA HIS A 50 13.21 0.28 10.24
C HIS A 50 12.06 1.30 10.22
N LYS A 51 12.06 2.29 11.13
CA LYS A 51 11.09 3.38 11.14
C LYS A 51 11.14 4.22 9.86
N PHE A 52 12.34 4.42 9.29
CA PHE A 52 12.47 5.13 8.03
C PHE A 52 11.71 4.44 6.90
N TYR A 53 11.85 3.12 6.77
CA TYR A 53 11.11 2.34 5.76
C TYR A 53 9.61 2.37 5.99
N LEU A 54 9.17 2.29 7.26
CA LEU A 54 7.76 2.40 7.61
C LEU A 54 7.18 3.76 7.20
N TYR A 55 7.84 4.86 7.54
CA TYR A 55 7.36 6.20 7.17
C TYR A 55 7.36 6.40 5.65
N THR A 56 8.42 5.97 4.97
CA THR A 56 8.49 6.05 3.50
C THR A 56 7.35 5.25 2.86
N MET A 57 7.05 4.06 3.39
CA MET A 57 5.91 3.25 2.93
C MET A 57 4.57 3.95 3.17
N LEU A 58 4.35 4.55 4.35
CA LEU A 58 3.12 5.27 4.65
C LEU A 58 2.94 6.51 3.77
N VAL A 59 4.01 7.29 3.57
CA VAL A 59 4.01 8.48 2.68
C VAL A 59 3.74 8.06 1.22
N SER A 60 4.33 6.96 0.75
CA SER A 60 4.03 6.45 -0.59
C SER A 60 2.58 5.97 -0.73
N GLY A 61 1.99 5.44 0.35
CA GLY A 61 0.56 5.14 0.41
C GLY A 61 -0.31 6.40 0.29
N LEU A 62 0.07 7.51 0.96
CA LEU A 62 -0.61 8.80 0.80
C LEU A 62 -0.51 9.33 -0.63
N LEU A 63 0.66 9.18 -1.26
CA LEU A 63 0.86 9.56 -2.66
C LEU A 63 -0.04 8.74 -3.59
N ALA A 64 -0.18 7.43 -3.34
CA ALA A 64 -1.08 6.56 -4.10
C ALA A 64 -2.56 6.95 -3.90
N ALA A 65 -2.97 7.28 -2.67
CA ALA A 65 -4.32 7.73 -2.39
C ALA A 65 -4.63 9.07 -3.07
N PHE A 66 -3.70 10.03 -3.03
CA PHE A 66 -3.79 11.28 -3.77
C PHE A 66 -3.89 11.03 -5.29
N GLY A 67 -3.07 10.12 -5.82
CA GLY A 67 -3.12 9.71 -7.21
C GLY A 67 -4.46 9.12 -7.63
N LEU A 68 -5.10 8.34 -6.75
CA LEU A 68 -6.45 7.81 -6.99
C LEU A 68 -7.51 8.93 -7.02
N LEU A 69 -7.38 9.94 -6.17
CA LEU A 69 -8.32 11.07 -6.11
C LEU A 69 -8.20 12.03 -7.30
N THR A 70 -7.02 12.10 -7.91
CA THR A 70 -6.71 12.98 -9.05
C THR A 70 -6.46 12.20 -10.33
N LEU A 71 -7.06 11.01 -10.45
CA LEU A 71 -6.81 10.06 -11.53
C LEU A 71 -7.22 10.58 -12.92
N ASP A 72 -8.10 11.57 -12.98
CA ASP A 72 -8.48 12.32 -14.18
C ASP A 72 -7.31 13.07 -14.83
N THR A 73 -6.23 13.30 -14.07
CA THR A 73 -5.02 13.97 -14.53
C THR A 73 -3.88 12.98 -14.78
N LYS A 74 -2.98 13.30 -15.72
CA LYS A 74 -1.75 12.52 -15.94
C LYS A 74 -0.87 12.48 -14.68
N ILE A 75 -0.84 13.57 -13.93
CA ILE A 75 -0.09 13.66 -12.66
C ILE A 75 -0.65 12.66 -11.65
N GLY A 76 -1.97 12.55 -11.53
CA GLY A 76 -2.63 11.57 -10.67
C GLY A 76 -2.24 10.12 -11.01
N VAL A 77 -2.20 9.79 -12.31
CA VAL A 77 -1.75 8.47 -12.76
C VAL A 77 -0.28 8.20 -12.36
N TYR A 78 0.62 9.17 -12.55
CA TYR A 78 2.02 9.01 -12.13
C TYR A 78 2.17 8.91 -10.61
N CYS A 79 1.41 9.69 -9.84
CA CYS A 79 1.38 9.60 -8.38
C CYS A 79 0.87 8.24 -7.90
N LEU A 80 -0.16 7.69 -8.54
CA LEU A 80 -0.70 6.37 -8.23
C LEU A 80 0.33 5.27 -8.51
N ILE A 81 0.95 5.28 -9.69
CA ILE A 81 1.97 4.30 -10.10
C ILE A 81 3.18 4.33 -9.16
N THR A 82 3.74 5.51 -8.93
CA THR A 82 4.90 5.67 -8.04
C THR A 82 4.57 5.33 -6.60
N GLY A 83 3.44 5.83 -6.10
CA GLY A 83 2.98 5.57 -4.74
C GLY A 83 2.78 4.08 -4.47
N LEU A 84 2.05 3.38 -5.34
CA LEU A 84 1.83 1.93 -5.21
C LEU A 84 3.11 1.12 -5.47
N GLY A 85 3.94 1.53 -6.42
CA GLY A 85 5.21 0.86 -6.69
C GLY A 85 6.14 0.90 -5.49
N VAL A 86 6.34 2.07 -4.88
CA VAL A 86 7.17 2.24 -3.68
C VAL A 86 6.55 1.50 -2.48
N TYR A 87 5.25 1.65 -2.28
CA TYR A 87 4.53 0.94 -1.21
C TYR A 87 4.73 -0.57 -1.27
N ASN A 88 4.52 -1.16 -2.45
CA ASN A 88 4.69 -2.60 -2.68
C ASN A 88 6.15 -3.05 -2.47
N GLY A 89 7.10 -2.28 -2.99
CA GLY A 89 8.52 -2.59 -2.84
C GLY A 89 8.97 -2.58 -1.38
N LEU A 90 8.45 -1.67 -0.56
CA LEU A 90 8.80 -1.57 0.86
C LEU A 90 8.01 -2.56 1.74
N PHE A 91 6.82 -2.97 1.35
CA PHE A 91 5.96 -3.82 2.16
C PHE A 91 6.64 -5.12 2.59
N GLY A 92 7.29 -5.82 1.65
CA GLY A 92 8.03 -7.06 1.94
C GLY A 92 9.20 -6.83 2.90
N VAL A 93 9.96 -5.76 2.68
CA VAL A 93 11.14 -5.41 3.50
C VAL A 93 10.72 -5.05 4.93
N VAL A 94 9.69 -4.19 5.06
CA VAL A 94 9.16 -3.80 6.37
C VAL A 94 8.68 -5.02 7.15
N ASN A 95 7.93 -5.92 6.52
CA ASN A 95 7.47 -7.15 7.18
C ASN A 95 8.62 -8.07 7.58
N ALA A 96 9.62 -8.26 6.72
CA ALA A 96 10.75 -9.14 7.00
C ALA A 96 11.63 -8.62 8.15
N VAL A 97 11.79 -7.30 8.27
CA VAL A 97 12.75 -6.69 9.21
C VAL A 97 12.10 -6.31 10.55
N THR A 98 10.84 -5.87 10.54
CA THR A 98 10.19 -5.30 11.73
C THR A 98 9.98 -6.35 12.82
N TRP A 99 9.39 -7.48 12.49
CA TRP A 99 8.97 -8.46 13.50
C TRP A 99 10.14 -9.11 14.23
N PRO A 100 11.21 -9.57 13.55
CA PRO A 100 12.39 -10.10 14.25
C PRO A 100 13.08 -9.06 15.13
N ARG A 101 13.09 -7.79 14.73
CA ARG A 101 13.74 -6.71 15.50
C ARG A 101 12.95 -6.30 16.76
N TYR A 102 11.61 -6.39 16.73
CA TYR A 102 10.77 -6.02 17.88
C TYR A 102 10.57 -7.17 18.86
N PHE A 103 10.35 -8.38 18.36
CA PHE A 103 9.91 -9.52 19.17
C PHE A 103 10.95 -10.66 19.25
N GLY A 104 12.09 -10.51 18.58
CA GLY A 104 13.09 -11.58 18.50
C GLY A 104 12.62 -12.75 17.61
N ARG A 105 13.46 -13.79 17.52
CA ARG A 105 13.21 -14.94 16.64
C ARG A 105 12.30 -16.01 17.28
N LYS A 106 12.19 -16.03 18.61
CA LYS A 106 11.52 -17.10 19.35
C LYS A 106 10.02 -17.20 19.03
N PHE A 107 9.33 -16.07 18.85
CA PHE A 107 7.88 -16.00 18.60
C PHE A 107 7.53 -15.59 17.18
N LEU A 108 8.51 -15.59 16.28
CA LEU A 108 8.35 -15.06 14.91
C LEU A 108 7.24 -15.78 14.13
N GLY A 109 7.15 -17.11 14.26
CA GLY A 109 6.13 -17.90 13.56
C GLY A 109 4.72 -17.56 13.99
N GLU A 110 4.50 -17.38 15.30
CA GLU A 110 3.18 -17.03 15.84
C GLU A 110 2.76 -15.61 15.42
N ILE A 111 3.69 -14.65 15.50
CA ILE A 111 3.42 -13.25 15.15
C ILE A 111 3.15 -13.12 13.66
N THR A 112 3.99 -13.70 12.80
CA THR A 112 3.80 -13.65 11.34
C THR A 112 2.54 -14.38 10.92
N GLY A 113 2.18 -15.50 11.56
CA GLY A 113 0.93 -16.20 11.32
C GLY A 113 -0.30 -15.33 11.60
N LYS A 114 -0.34 -14.65 12.75
CA LYS A 114 -1.42 -13.71 13.09
C LYS A 114 -1.53 -12.56 12.08
N ILE A 115 -0.40 -11.97 11.70
CA ILE A 115 -0.36 -10.87 10.73
C ILE A 115 -0.85 -11.33 9.36
N MET A 116 -0.42 -12.50 8.89
CA MET A 116 -0.88 -13.06 7.63
C MET A 116 -2.38 -13.35 7.64
N SER A 117 -2.94 -13.80 8.77
CA SER A 117 -4.37 -14.00 8.90
C SER A 117 -5.16 -12.69 8.73
N PHE A 118 -4.72 -11.61 9.38
CA PHE A 118 -5.33 -10.29 9.18
C PHE A 118 -5.18 -9.78 7.75
N LEU A 119 -4.02 -10.01 7.12
CA LEU A 119 -3.77 -9.61 5.74
C LEU A 119 -4.71 -10.34 4.77
N VAL A 120 -4.91 -11.65 4.96
CA VAL A 120 -5.83 -12.46 4.13
C VAL A 120 -7.27 -11.97 4.29
N ILE A 121 -7.73 -11.73 5.52
CA ILE A 121 -9.08 -11.20 5.78
C ILE A 121 -9.26 -9.83 5.10
N ALA A 122 -8.30 -8.92 5.28
CA ALA A 122 -8.34 -7.61 4.66
C ALA A 122 -8.33 -7.68 3.12
N SER A 123 -7.57 -8.62 2.54
CA SER A 123 -7.53 -8.86 1.10
C SER A 123 -8.84 -9.43 0.56
N ALA A 124 -9.53 -10.27 1.33
CA ALA A 124 -10.83 -10.82 0.96
C ALA A 124 -11.94 -9.76 0.97
N ILE A 125 -11.90 -8.84 1.93
CA ILE A 125 -12.91 -7.77 2.07
C ILE A 125 -12.68 -6.65 1.04
N ALA A 126 -11.42 -6.39 0.64
CA ALA A 126 -11.08 -5.23 -0.17
C ALA A 126 -11.86 -5.11 -1.50
N PRO A 127 -11.99 -6.16 -2.35
CA PRO A 127 -12.76 -6.04 -3.58
C PRO A 127 -14.24 -5.70 -3.34
N SER A 128 -14.85 -6.32 -2.33
CA SER A 128 -16.24 -6.04 -1.97
C SER A 128 -16.44 -4.59 -1.51
N LEU A 129 -15.47 -4.03 -0.78
CA LEU A 129 -15.51 -2.64 -0.35
C LEU A 129 -15.41 -1.68 -1.55
N PHE A 130 -14.55 -1.96 -2.52
CA PHE A 130 -14.43 -1.18 -3.75
C PHE A 130 -15.74 -1.21 -4.56
N SER A 131 -16.31 -2.41 -4.73
CA SER A 131 -17.61 -2.57 -5.41
C SER A 131 -18.71 -1.82 -4.68
N TYR A 132 -18.82 -1.95 -3.36
CA TYR A 132 -19.82 -1.26 -2.55
C TYR A 132 -19.72 0.27 -2.68
N CYS A 133 -18.52 0.82 -2.59
CA CYS A 133 -18.32 2.27 -2.76
C CYS A 133 -18.75 2.74 -4.15
N PHE A 134 -18.41 2.00 -5.20
CA PHE A 134 -18.80 2.37 -6.56
C PHE A 134 -20.31 2.25 -6.78
N THR A 135 -20.93 1.17 -6.32
CA THR A 135 -22.39 0.97 -6.52
C THR A 135 -23.24 1.94 -5.71
N THR A 136 -22.77 2.35 -4.53
CA THR A 136 -23.53 3.22 -3.63
C THR A 136 -23.32 4.70 -3.96
N PHE A 137 -22.07 5.10 -4.27
CA PHE A 137 -21.70 6.50 -4.43
C PHE A 137 -21.34 6.89 -5.86
N GLY A 138 -21.29 5.94 -6.80
CA GLY A 138 -20.97 6.17 -8.19
C GLY A 138 -19.51 6.55 -8.46
N SER A 139 -18.63 6.47 -7.46
CA SER A 139 -17.23 6.92 -7.57
C SER A 139 -16.28 6.13 -6.68
N TYR A 140 -15.08 5.88 -7.21
CA TYR A 140 -13.96 5.29 -6.46
C TYR A 140 -13.21 6.32 -5.58
N SER A 141 -13.51 7.61 -5.69
CA SER A 141 -12.88 8.66 -4.86
C SER A 141 -13.10 8.43 -3.37
N TYR A 142 -14.24 7.85 -2.97
CA TYR A 142 -14.51 7.49 -1.57
C TYR A 142 -13.50 6.49 -0.99
N ILE A 143 -13.00 5.57 -1.82
CA ILE A 143 -11.89 4.68 -1.43
C ILE A 143 -10.61 5.47 -1.20
N GLY A 144 -10.32 6.46 -2.05
CA GLY A 144 -9.18 7.37 -1.86
C GLY A 144 -9.26 8.14 -0.55
N TYR A 145 -10.41 8.71 -0.21
CA TYR A 145 -10.62 9.42 1.08
C TYR A 145 -10.50 8.47 2.28
N LEU A 146 -11.09 7.29 2.20
CA LEU A 146 -10.98 6.27 3.24
C LEU A 146 -9.52 5.87 3.46
N LEU A 147 -8.77 5.63 2.38
CA LEU A 147 -7.35 5.29 2.45
C LEU A 147 -6.52 6.43 3.05
N LEU A 148 -6.76 7.68 2.63
CA LEU A 148 -6.08 8.85 3.20
C LEU A 148 -6.31 8.96 4.70
N THR A 149 -7.58 8.88 5.13
CA THR A 149 -7.95 8.97 6.54
C THR A 149 -7.26 7.88 7.36
N PHE A 150 -7.29 6.65 6.87
CA PHE A 150 -6.67 5.51 7.54
C PHE A 150 -5.15 5.64 7.63
N LEU A 151 -4.48 6.08 6.55
CA LEU A 151 -3.03 6.27 6.52
C LEU A 151 -2.58 7.42 7.44
N VAL A 152 -3.32 8.53 7.47
CA VAL A 152 -3.05 9.64 8.40
C VAL A 152 -3.16 9.15 9.85
N PHE A 153 -4.21 8.38 10.16
CA PHE A 153 -4.37 7.78 11.49
C PHE A 153 -3.22 6.85 11.86
N LEU A 154 -2.74 6.02 10.91
CA LEU A 154 -1.58 5.15 11.12
C LEU A 154 -0.29 5.95 11.33
N ILE A 155 -0.08 7.05 10.59
CA ILE A 155 1.08 7.91 10.77
C ILE A 155 1.08 8.51 12.18
N ILE A 156 -0.04 9.08 12.62
CA ILE A 156 -0.18 9.65 13.96
C ILE A 156 0.07 8.58 15.03
N GLY A 157 -0.52 7.39 14.87
CA GLY A 157 -0.31 6.26 15.78
C GLY A 157 1.14 5.80 15.85
N SER A 158 1.86 5.84 14.72
CA SER A 158 3.25 5.37 14.63
C SER A 158 4.24 6.19 15.45
N PHE A 159 3.95 7.47 15.73
CA PHE A 159 4.80 8.31 16.59
C PHE A 159 4.88 7.80 18.02
N ASN A 160 3.82 7.17 18.51
CA ASN A 160 3.70 6.69 19.89
C ASN A 160 4.23 5.25 20.08
N VAL A 161 4.61 4.57 19.00
CA VAL A 161 5.08 3.18 19.07
C VAL A 161 6.50 3.14 19.65
N LYS A 162 6.62 2.55 20.85
CA LYS A 162 7.89 2.25 21.52
C LYS A 162 8.24 0.77 21.33
N LYS A 163 9.54 0.46 21.35
CA LYS A 163 9.99 -0.93 21.38
C LYS A 163 9.47 -1.59 22.67
N PRO A 164 8.81 -2.76 22.61
CA PRO A 164 8.39 -3.45 23.82
C PRO A 164 9.62 -3.82 24.66
N SER A 165 9.55 -3.57 25.94
CA SER A 165 10.52 -4.09 26.93
C SER A 165 10.20 -5.57 27.12
N LEU A 166 10.97 -6.43 26.49
CA LEU A 166 10.95 -7.89 26.69
C LEU A 166 11.92 -8.26 27.79
#